data_b409cbae1ec0590405a208d8635f1a22
#
_entry.id   b409cbae1ec0590405a208d8635f1a22
#
_cell.length_a   1.000
_cell.length_b   1.000
_cell.length_c   1.000
_cell.angle_alpha   90.00
_cell.angle_beta   90.00
_cell.angle_gamma   90.00
#
_symmetry.space_group_name_H-M   'P 1'
#
loop_
_entity.id
_entity.type
_entity.pdbx_description
1 polymer ?
#
loop_
_entity_poly.entity_id
_entity_poly.type
_entity_poly.pdbx_seq_one_letter_code
_entity_poly.pdbx_strand_id
1 'polypeptide(L)'
;MIKQDLASVQARIASACAKAGRAPEEITVVAVSKGKTVSQIKEVIAGGITDIGENRVQEALIKHNELITHNSELRAIKWHMVGHLQTNKVQDAVQLFDLIHSVDSLRLAEQINKESEKIHKSQDGLLEVNISGEPSKFGIKPEETIGVIKEIAKFKNLNIKG
;
A
#
# COMPACT_ATOMS: atom_id res chain seq x y z
N MET A 1 -1.06 11.21 22.63
CA MET A 1 0.21 10.73 22.03
C MET A 1 0.06 10.68 20.51
N ILE A 2 -0.73 9.81 19.90
CA ILE A 2 -0.87 9.69 18.41
C ILE A 2 -1.18 11.04 17.74
N LYS A 3 -2.12 11.81 18.26
CA LYS A 3 -2.49 13.12 17.71
C LYS A 3 -1.32 14.12 17.69
N GLN A 4 -0.49 14.14 18.71
CA GLN A 4 0.70 15.02 18.79
C GLN A 4 1.77 14.56 17.82
N ASP A 5 2.01 13.24 17.74
CA ASP A 5 3.00 12.68 16.83
C ASP A 5 2.60 12.93 15.36
N LEU A 6 1.31 12.79 15.04
CA LEU A 6 0.77 13.08 13.72
C LEU A 6 0.93 14.56 13.36
N ALA A 7 0.60 15.48 14.26
CA ALA A 7 0.78 16.91 14.03
C ALA A 7 2.27 17.25 13.78
N SER A 8 3.19 16.61 14.51
CA SER A 8 4.64 16.78 14.30
C SER A 8 5.06 16.29 12.91
N VAL A 9 4.57 15.12 12.46
CA VAL A 9 4.87 14.60 11.12
C VAL A 9 4.33 15.54 10.04
N GLN A 10 3.09 16.00 10.16
CA GLN A 10 2.47 16.91 9.22
C GLN A 10 3.22 18.25 9.13
N ALA A 11 3.65 18.82 10.27
CA ALA A 11 4.45 20.04 10.28
C ALA A 11 5.82 19.85 9.57
N ARG A 12 6.47 18.70 9.74
CA ARG A 12 7.72 18.38 9.04
C ARG A 12 7.52 18.24 7.53
N ILE A 13 6.42 17.59 7.10
CA ILE A 13 6.03 17.50 5.68
C ILE A 13 5.82 18.90 5.11
N ALA A 14 5.01 19.73 5.76
CA ALA A 14 4.74 21.11 5.31
C ALA A 14 6.04 21.91 5.17
N SER A 15 6.96 21.82 6.14
CA SER A 15 8.26 22.47 6.08
C SER A 15 9.12 21.98 4.90
N ALA A 16 9.14 20.68 4.65
CA ALA A 16 9.88 20.09 3.53
C ALA A 16 9.29 20.51 2.17
N CYS A 17 7.97 20.50 2.06
CA CYS A 17 7.25 20.93 0.86
C CYS A 17 7.51 22.41 0.54
N ALA A 18 7.47 23.29 1.55
CA ALA A 18 7.79 24.70 1.38
C ALA A 18 9.21 24.93 0.81
N LYS A 19 10.19 24.13 1.30
CA LYS A 19 11.57 24.20 0.77
C LYS A 19 11.70 23.68 -0.67
N ALA A 20 10.84 22.72 -1.04
CA ALA A 20 10.86 22.09 -2.36
C ALA A 20 9.94 22.78 -3.38
N GLY A 21 9.21 23.83 -2.99
CA GLY A 21 8.23 24.50 -3.84
C GLY A 21 7.03 23.63 -4.19
N ARG A 22 6.65 22.69 -3.30
CA ARG A 22 5.51 21.76 -3.49
C ARG A 22 4.37 22.07 -2.51
N ALA A 23 3.15 21.71 -2.88
CA ALA A 23 2.03 21.76 -1.97
C ALA A 23 2.01 20.53 -1.04
N PRO A 24 1.76 20.69 0.29
CA PRO A 24 1.68 19.55 1.21
C PRO A 24 0.61 18.51 0.82
N GLU A 25 -0.44 18.94 0.14
CA GLU A 25 -1.56 18.11 -0.34
C GLU A 25 -1.15 17.12 -1.45
N GLU A 26 0.02 17.34 -2.07
CA GLU A 26 0.60 16.39 -3.03
C GLU A 26 1.23 15.17 -2.33
N ILE A 27 1.38 15.20 -1.01
CA ILE A 27 2.03 14.14 -0.24
C ILE A 27 0.98 13.28 0.45
N THR A 28 0.86 12.04 0.04
CA THR A 28 0.03 11.05 0.73
C THR A 28 0.79 10.43 1.90
N VAL A 29 0.22 10.54 3.10
CA VAL A 29 0.76 9.92 4.31
C VAL A 29 0.09 8.58 4.52
N VAL A 30 0.84 7.48 4.39
CA VAL A 30 0.34 6.14 4.69
C VAL A 30 0.71 5.77 6.12
N ALA A 31 -0.29 5.61 6.99
CA ALA A 31 -0.08 5.20 8.37
C ALA A 31 0.02 3.67 8.49
N VAL A 32 1.22 3.14 8.74
CA VAL A 32 1.43 1.70 8.88
C VAL A 32 0.94 1.22 10.25
N SER A 33 -0.10 0.39 10.26
CA SER A 33 -0.84 -0.03 11.45
C SER A 33 -0.54 -1.46 11.93
N LYS A 34 0.51 -2.10 11.41
CA LYS A 34 0.93 -3.45 11.87
C LYS A 34 1.07 -3.51 13.40
N GLY A 35 0.44 -4.49 14.04
CA GLY A 35 0.46 -4.66 15.50
C GLY A 35 -0.27 -3.57 16.28
N LYS A 36 -1.05 -2.71 15.63
CA LYS A 36 -1.86 -1.66 16.28
C LYS A 36 -3.32 -2.08 16.37
N THR A 37 -4.02 -1.56 17.37
CA THR A 37 -5.45 -1.81 17.56
C THR A 37 -6.30 -0.97 16.61
N VAL A 38 -7.54 -1.41 16.38
CA VAL A 38 -8.52 -0.64 15.58
C VAL A 38 -8.83 0.71 16.24
N SER A 39 -8.80 0.80 17.58
CA SER A 39 -8.95 2.09 18.27
C SER A 39 -7.85 3.08 17.89
N GLN A 40 -6.59 2.62 17.83
CA GLN A 40 -5.47 3.47 17.40
C GLN A 40 -5.59 3.89 15.92
N ILE A 41 -6.11 3.00 15.06
CA ILE A 41 -6.39 3.35 13.66
C ILE A 41 -7.46 4.45 13.59
N LYS A 42 -8.55 4.34 14.37
CA LYS A 42 -9.59 5.36 14.45
C LYS A 42 -9.05 6.72 14.91
N GLU A 43 -8.10 6.73 15.86
CA GLU A 43 -7.45 7.98 16.28
C GLU A 43 -6.65 8.64 15.15
N VAL A 44 -5.95 7.85 14.34
CA VAL A 44 -5.18 8.32 13.17
C VAL A 44 -6.12 8.87 12.10
N ILE A 45 -7.22 8.16 11.81
CA ILE A 45 -8.25 8.61 10.86
C ILE A 45 -8.89 9.92 11.33
N ALA A 46 -9.24 10.02 12.61
CA ALA A 46 -9.77 11.27 13.21
C ALA A 46 -8.75 12.44 13.14
N GLY A 47 -7.47 12.15 12.98
CA GLY A 47 -6.41 13.12 12.72
C GLY A 47 -6.23 13.49 11.24
N GLY A 48 -7.12 12.99 10.34
CA GLY A 48 -7.14 13.35 8.91
C GLY A 48 -6.33 12.41 8.00
N ILE A 49 -5.86 11.27 8.50
CA ILE A 49 -5.22 10.26 7.65
C ILE A 49 -6.28 9.38 7.00
N THR A 50 -6.19 9.21 5.69
CA THR A 50 -7.12 8.43 4.87
C THR A 50 -6.51 7.13 4.33
N ASP A 51 -5.20 6.95 4.50
CA ASP A 51 -4.43 5.87 3.90
C ASP A 51 -3.75 5.03 4.99
N ILE A 52 -4.11 3.75 5.08
CA ILE A 52 -3.65 2.81 6.11
C ILE A 52 -2.82 1.70 5.47
N GLY A 53 -1.62 1.48 5.98
CA GLY A 53 -0.72 0.43 5.51
C GLY A 53 -0.68 -0.79 6.42
N GLU A 54 -0.69 -1.98 5.83
CA GLU A 54 -0.53 -3.24 6.55
C GLU A 54 0.53 -4.15 5.92
N ASN A 55 1.16 -4.93 6.78
CA ASN A 55 2.20 -5.87 6.34
C ASN A 55 1.64 -7.27 6.05
N ARG A 56 0.46 -7.61 6.56
CA ARG A 56 -0.14 -8.94 6.46
C ARG A 56 -1.60 -8.86 6.03
N VAL A 57 -1.95 -9.59 5.00
CA VAL A 57 -3.31 -9.61 4.43
C VAL A 57 -4.36 -9.98 5.48
N GLN A 58 -4.11 -11.03 6.29
CA GLN A 58 -5.06 -11.50 7.29
C GLN A 58 -5.30 -10.45 8.40
N GLU A 59 -4.25 -9.77 8.84
CA GLU A 59 -4.35 -8.71 9.85
C GLU A 59 -5.17 -7.53 9.30
N ALA A 60 -4.92 -7.16 8.06
CA ALA A 60 -5.67 -6.11 7.36
C ALA A 60 -7.16 -6.45 7.24
N LEU A 61 -7.50 -7.68 6.83
CA LEU A 61 -8.90 -8.13 6.70
C LEU A 61 -9.66 -8.05 8.02
N ILE A 62 -9.05 -8.51 9.12
CA ILE A 62 -9.68 -8.44 10.45
C ILE A 62 -9.96 -6.98 10.82
N LYS A 63 -8.97 -6.11 10.69
CA LYS A 63 -9.08 -4.68 11.03
C LYS A 63 -10.08 -3.94 10.14
N HIS A 64 -10.03 -4.20 8.84
CA HIS A 64 -10.98 -3.62 7.89
C HIS A 64 -12.42 -3.98 8.25
N ASN A 65 -12.70 -5.27 8.46
CA ASN A 65 -14.04 -5.73 8.82
C ASN A 65 -14.55 -5.11 10.13
N GLU A 66 -13.70 -5.04 11.15
CA GLU A 66 -14.03 -4.41 12.43
C GLU A 66 -14.30 -2.89 12.27
N LEU A 67 -13.52 -2.20 11.42
CA LEU A 67 -13.71 -0.78 11.16
C LEU A 67 -15.05 -0.50 10.48
N ILE A 68 -15.39 -1.22 9.39
CA ILE A 68 -16.60 -0.96 8.61
C ILE A 68 -17.88 -1.44 9.27
N THR A 69 -17.80 -2.44 10.17
CA THR A 69 -18.97 -2.96 10.90
C THR A 69 -19.60 -1.88 11.79
N HIS A 70 -18.77 -0.99 12.36
CA HIS A 70 -19.23 0.02 13.29
C HIS A 70 -19.42 1.42 12.66
N ASN A 71 -18.85 1.65 11.48
CA ASN A 71 -18.99 2.92 10.76
C ASN A 71 -18.77 2.75 9.26
N SER A 72 -19.85 2.83 8.48
CA SER A 72 -19.80 2.70 7.02
C SER A 72 -19.02 3.82 6.31
N GLU A 73 -18.85 4.99 6.92
CA GLU A 73 -18.08 6.11 6.37
C GLU A 73 -16.59 5.74 6.26
N LEU A 74 -16.11 4.82 7.12
CA LEU A 74 -14.74 4.33 7.08
C LEU A 74 -14.43 3.42 5.88
N ARG A 75 -15.41 3.11 5.03
CA ARG A 75 -15.20 2.45 3.73
C ARG A 75 -14.40 3.31 2.75
N ALA A 76 -14.35 4.62 2.94
CA ALA A 76 -13.55 5.53 2.11
C ALA A 76 -12.03 5.50 2.43
N ILE A 77 -11.63 4.80 3.50
CA ILE A 77 -10.23 4.62 3.87
C ILE A 77 -9.55 3.71 2.84
N LYS A 78 -8.42 4.17 2.31
CA LYS A 78 -7.59 3.40 1.39
C LYS A 78 -6.66 2.47 2.14
N TRP A 79 -6.58 1.24 1.67
CA TRP A 79 -5.73 0.21 2.25
C TRP A 79 -4.52 -0.08 1.35
N HIS A 80 -3.35 -0.10 1.96
CA HIS A 80 -2.06 -0.31 1.29
C HIS A 80 -1.40 -1.57 1.81
N MET A 81 -1.05 -2.49 0.91
CA MET A 81 -0.19 -3.63 1.22
C MET A 81 1.26 -3.16 1.16
N VAL A 82 1.90 -2.97 2.31
CA VAL A 82 3.28 -2.45 2.38
C VAL A 82 4.32 -3.51 2.75
N GLY A 83 3.88 -4.70 3.19
CA GLY A 83 4.77 -5.83 3.44
C GLY A 83 4.88 -6.75 2.23
N HIS A 84 5.78 -7.73 2.29
CA HIS A 84 5.93 -8.76 1.26
C HIS A 84 4.61 -9.53 1.06
N LEU A 85 4.14 -9.61 -0.18
CA LEU A 85 2.91 -10.30 -0.56
C LEU A 85 3.21 -11.69 -1.12
N GLN A 86 2.80 -12.72 -0.39
CA GLN A 86 2.90 -14.10 -0.88
C GLN A 86 1.84 -14.38 -1.96
N THR A 87 2.20 -15.13 -3.00
CA THR A 87 1.31 -15.44 -4.13
C THR A 87 0.00 -16.13 -3.72
N ASN A 88 0.02 -16.96 -2.67
CA ASN A 88 -1.17 -17.64 -2.15
C ASN A 88 -2.13 -16.72 -1.36
N LYS A 89 -1.77 -15.45 -1.13
CA LYS A 89 -2.58 -14.42 -0.47
C LYS A 89 -3.11 -13.36 -1.43
N VAL A 90 -2.74 -13.44 -2.70
CA VAL A 90 -3.11 -12.43 -3.71
C VAL A 90 -4.62 -12.34 -3.88
N GLN A 91 -5.35 -13.46 -3.86
CA GLN A 91 -6.80 -13.46 -3.98
C GLN A 91 -7.48 -12.57 -2.93
N ASP A 92 -7.06 -12.69 -1.66
CA ASP A 92 -7.58 -11.86 -0.57
C ASP A 92 -7.07 -10.42 -0.67
N ALA A 93 -5.81 -10.25 -1.09
CA ALA A 93 -5.17 -8.95 -1.20
C ALA A 93 -5.86 -8.04 -2.23
N VAL A 94 -6.17 -8.54 -3.42
CA VAL A 94 -6.82 -7.74 -4.47
C VAL A 94 -8.26 -7.33 -4.12
N GLN A 95 -8.92 -8.04 -3.21
CA GLN A 95 -10.25 -7.66 -2.73
C GLN A 95 -10.20 -6.49 -1.76
N LEU A 96 -9.11 -6.36 -0.99
CA LEU A 96 -9.02 -5.38 0.09
C LEU A 96 -8.19 -4.17 -0.28
N PHE A 97 -6.97 -4.37 -0.79
CA PHE A 97 -6.01 -3.29 -0.93
C PHE A 97 -6.26 -2.45 -2.19
N ASP A 98 -6.17 -1.13 -2.02
CA ASP A 98 -6.20 -0.17 -3.12
C ASP A 98 -4.84 -0.11 -3.83
N LEU A 99 -3.74 -0.20 -3.08
CA LEU A 99 -2.38 -0.17 -3.62
C LEU A 99 -1.51 -1.26 -2.99
N ILE A 100 -0.83 -2.04 -3.82
CA ILE A 100 0.17 -3.03 -3.42
C ILE A 100 1.56 -2.45 -3.68
N HIS A 101 2.34 -2.19 -2.62
CA HIS A 101 3.68 -1.59 -2.72
C HIS A 101 4.80 -2.59 -3.02
N SER A 102 4.53 -3.88 -2.90
CA SER A 102 5.52 -4.95 -2.87
C SER A 102 5.45 -5.89 -4.09
N VAL A 103 5.27 -5.35 -5.29
CA VAL A 103 5.34 -6.16 -6.52
C VAL A 103 6.80 -6.44 -6.83
N ASP A 104 7.32 -7.54 -6.32
CA ASP A 104 8.73 -7.91 -6.28
C ASP A 104 9.18 -8.88 -7.37
N SER A 105 8.26 -9.35 -8.21
CA SER A 105 8.56 -10.34 -9.25
C SER A 105 7.48 -10.37 -10.34
N LEU A 106 7.87 -10.81 -11.54
CA LEU A 106 6.92 -11.04 -12.64
C LEU A 106 5.85 -12.08 -12.24
N ARG A 107 6.24 -13.15 -11.54
CA ARG A 107 5.32 -14.18 -11.04
C ARG A 107 4.23 -13.60 -10.13
N LEU A 108 4.59 -12.71 -9.22
CA LEU A 108 3.62 -12.05 -8.34
C LEU A 108 2.71 -11.12 -9.16
N ALA A 109 3.26 -10.36 -10.09
CA ALA A 109 2.50 -9.47 -10.97
C ALA A 109 1.48 -10.25 -11.83
N GLU A 110 1.86 -11.39 -12.40
CA GLU A 110 0.95 -12.30 -13.13
C GLU A 110 -0.20 -12.77 -12.25
N GLN A 111 0.10 -13.17 -11.01
CA GLN A 111 -0.93 -13.64 -10.08
C GLN A 111 -1.87 -12.50 -9.69
N ILE A 112 -1.36 -11.29 -9.44
CA ILE A 112 -2.19 -10.10 -9.16
C ILE A 112 -3.10 -9.81 -10.35
N ASN A 113 -2.57 -9.77 -11.57
CA ASN A 113 -3.36 -9.53 -12.79
C ASN A 113 -4.50 -10.56 -12.93
N LYS A 114 -4.19 -11.85 -12.74
CA LYS A 114 -5.15 -12.96 -12.85
C LYS A 114 -6.27 -12.87 -11.79
N GLU A 115 -5.93 -12.61 -10.54
CA GLU A 115 -6.94 -12.53 -9.47
C GLU A 115 -7.78 -11.24 -9.59
N SER A 116 -7.18 -10.14 -10.04
CA SER A 116 -7.88 -8.89 -10.31
C SER A 116 -8.88 -9.02 -11.47
N GLU A 117 -8.53 -9.77 -12.52
CA GLU A 117 -9.42 -10.06 -13.64
C GLU A 117 -10.71 -10.76 -13.19
N LYS A 118 -10.62 -11.73 -12.28
CA LYS A 118 -11.77 -12.48 -11.76
C LYS A 118 -12.81 -11.61 -11.07
N ILE A 119 -12.38 -10.49 -10.48
CA ILE A 119 -13.23 -9.55 -9.76
C ILE A 119 -13.48 -8.26 -10.54
N HIS A 120 -13.10 -8.22 -11.82
CA HIS A 120 -13.23 -7.06 -12.71
C HIS A 120 -12.60 -5.78 -12.14
N LYS A 121 -11.47 -5.90 -11.43
CA LYS A 121 -10.71 -4.80 -10.84
C LYS A 121 -9.44 -4.54 -11.64
N SER A 122 -9.05 -3.26 -11.76
CA SER A 122 -7.68 -2.89 -12.10
C SER A 122 -6.94 -2.57 -10.80
N GLN A 123 -5.98 -3.41 -10.42
CA GLN A 123 -5.22 -3.25 -9.19
C GLN A 123 -4.05 -2.30 -9.41
N ASP A 124 -3.94 -1.26 -8.57
CA ASP A 124 -2.75 -0.41 -8.57
C ASP A 124 -1.60 -1.08 -7.79
N GLY A 125 -0.39 -0.95 -8.31
CA GLY A 125 0.82 -1.53 -7.70
C GLY A 125 2.05 -0.65 -7.88
N LEU A 126 3.03 -0.83 -6.98
CA LEU A 126 4.38 -0.29 -7.10
C LEU A 126 5.36 -1.44 -7.22
N LEU A 127 6.40 -1.27 -8.04
CA LEU A 127 7.48 -2.26 -8.12
C LEU A 127 8.39 -2.12 -6.91
N GLU A 128 8.70 -3.24 -6.27
CA GLU A 128 9.73 -3.32 -5.24
C GLU A 128 11.05 -3.69 -5.89
N VAL A 129 12.03 -2.79 -5.82
CA VAL A 129 13.37 -2.98 -6.39
C VAL A 129 14.40 -3.15 -5.28
N ASN A 130 15.17 -4.24 -5.29
CA ASN A 130 16.24 -4.50 -4.33
C ASN A 130 17.52 -3.77 -4.70
N ILE A 131 17.62 -2.50 -4.35
CA ILE A 131 18.79 -1.66 -4.66
C ILE A 131 20.02 -2.05 -3.81
N SER A 132 19.81 -2.59 -2.60
CA SER A 132 20.92 -2.99 -1.73
C SER A 132 21.66 -4.24 -2.22
N GLY A 133 21.01 -5.08 -3.04
CA GLY A 133 21.55 -6.35 -3.49
C GLY A 133 21.65 -7.42 -2.40
N GLU A 134 21.12 -7.15 -1.20
CA GLU A 134 21.14 -8.13 -0.09
C GLU A 134 20.24 -9.32 -0.42
N PRO A 135 20.74 -10.57 -0.36
CA PRO A 135 19.93 -11.76 -0.66
C PRO A 135 18.72 -11.97 0.28
N SER A 136 18.76 -11.38 1.46
CA SER A 136 17.67 -11.44 2.46
C SER A 136 16.53 -10.48 2.18
N LYS A 137 16.67 -9.56 1.23
CA LYS A 137 15.64 -8.56 0.87
C LYS A 137 14.86 -9.03 -0.35
N PHE A 138 13.57 -8.74 -0.34
CA PHE A 138 12.72 -8.89 -1.50
C PHE A 138 12.99 -7.78 -2.52
N GLY A 139 12.45 -7.95 -3.72
CA GLY A 139 12.53 -6.96 -4.78
C GLY A 139 13.22 -7.46 -6.04
N ILE A 140 12.84 -6.88 -7.17
CA ILE A 140 13.43 -7.11 -8.48
C ILE A 140 14.85 -6.54 -8.47
N LYS A 141 15.80 -7.21 -9.10
CA LYS A 141 17.14 -6.68 -9.26
C LYS A 141 17.12 -5.45 -10.18
N PRO A 142 17.94 -4.41 -9.90
CA PRO A 142 17.95 -3.19 -10.71
C PRO A 142 18.12 -3.45 -12.21
N GLU A 143 19.01 -4.37 -12.58
CA GLU A 143 19.30 -4.75 -13.97
C GLU A 143 18.14 -5.47 -14.69
N GLU A 144 17.25 -6.13 -13.94
CA GLU A 144 16.09 -6.86 -14.46
C GLU A 144 14.85 -5.96 -14.56
N THR A 145 14.82 -4.83 -13.85
CA THR A 145 13.62 -3.99 -13.66
C THR A 145 12.99 -3.55 -14.97
N ILE A 146 13.78 -3.09 -15.93
CA ILE A 146 13.27 -2.63 -17.25
C ILE A 146 12.59 -3.78 -18.02
N GLY A 147 13.18 -4.98 -17.98
CA GLY A 147 12.61 -6.18 -18.60
C GLY A 147 11.26 -6.55 -17.99
N VAL A 148 11.20 -6.57 -16.65
CA VAL A 148 9.99 -6.89 -15.90
C VAL A 148 8.88 -5.87 -16.16
N ILE A 149 9.18 -4.56 -16.18
CA ILE A 149 8.19 -3.51 -16.50
C ILE A 149 7.58 -3.73 -17.89
N LYS A 150 8.38 -4.07 -18.90
CA LYS A 150 7.88 -4.32 -20.27
C LYS A 150 6.91 -5.50 -20.33
N GLU A 151 7.13 -6.52 -19.53
CA GLU A 151 6.21 -7.66 -19.45
C GLU A 151 4.93 -7.30 -18.68
N ILE A 152 5.06 -6.62 -17.54
CA ILE A 152 3.90 -6.19 -16.74
C ILE A 152 3.02 -5.19 -17.52
N ALA A 153 3.60 -4.33 -18.35
CA ALA A 153 2.85 -3.39 -19.18
C ALA A 153 1.86 -4.05 -20.16
N LYS A 154 1.98 -5.36 -20.39
CA LYS A 154 1.02 -6.15 -21.20
C LYS A 154 -0.23 -6.57 -20.39
N PHE A 155 -0.20 -6.47 -19.07
CA PHE A 155 -1.30 -6.86 -18.20
C PHE A 155 -2.41 -5.81 -18.21
N LYS A 156 -3.67 -6.27 -18.23
CA LYS A 156 -4.83 -5.38 -18.32
C LYS A 156 -5.41 -4.99 -16.96
N ASN A 157 -5.16 -5.82 -15.96
CA ASN A 157 -5.78 -5.70 -14.64
C ASN A 157 -4.75 -5.42 -13.53
N LEU A 158 -3.50 -5.06 -13.89
CA LEU A 158 -2.47 -4.53 -12.98
C LEU A 158 -1.91 -3.24 -13.58
N ASN A 159 -1.99 -2.17 -12.81
CA ASN A 159 -1.54 -0.85 -13.19
C ASN A 159 -0.37 -0.41 -12.31
N ILE A 160 0.84 -0.37 -12.87
CA ILE A 160 2.03 0.05 -12.13
C ILE A 160 2.13 1.57 -12.11
N LYS A 161 2.19 2.14 -10.92
CA LYS A 161 2.25 3.60 -10.65
C LYS A 161 3.67 4.12 -10.40
N GLY A 162 4.61 3.25 -10.15
CA GLY A 162 5.99 3.62 -9.86
C GLY A 162 6.86 2.44 -9.44
#